data_51b31d2416dc9abafc40d91f127f1b7d
#
_entry.id   51b31d2416dc9abafc40d91f127f1b7d
#
_cell.length_a   1.000
_cell.length_b   1.000
_cell.length_c   1.000
_cell.angle_alpha   90.00
_cell.angle_beta   90.00
_cell.angle_gamma   90.00
#
_symmetry.space_group_name_H-M   'P 1'
#
loop_
_entity.id
_entity.type
_entity.pdbx_description
1 polymer ?
#
loop_
_entity_poly.entity_id
_entity_poly.type
_entity_poly.pdbx_seq_one_letter_code
_entity_poly.pdbx_strand_id
1 'polypeptide(L)'
;MKHKNIALLALSSAVLSLMIMAAVNSPAFVFAKQKFKATMTGDEEVPSVTTKATGMASFTTQNNDTSIKYKLNITGLPDATGAHIHSGKKGENGDVIVDLLKNSKNNPTKAGMAIRGNITDSSLTGPMKGKTVGDLISAMNSGDTYTNVHTQKHPKGEIRGQIEASEAAGSNATSGMNMSGNGTSNMTGM
;
A
#
# COMPACT_ATOMS: atom_id res chain seq x y z
N MET A 1 66.35 55.27 20.06
CA MET A 1 65.31 55.28 21.09
C MET A 1 64.16 54.40 20.66
N LYS A 2 63.91 53.44 21.51
CA LYS A 2 62.70 52.65 21.82
C LYS A 2 62.25 51.61 20.81
N HIS A 3 62.81 50.44 21.00
CA HIS A 3 62.17 49.15 20.75
C HIS A 3 61.03 48.96 21.77
N LYS A 4 59.81 48.74 21.33
CA LYS A 4 58.75 48.04 22.11
C LYS A 4 57.59 47.68 21.18
N ASN A 5 57.17 46.43 21.34
CA ASN A 5 55.88 45.86 20.93
C ASN A 5 55.90 45.05 19.63
N ILE A 6 56.64 43.93 19.65
CA ILE A 6 56.32 42.76 18.88
C ILE A 6 56.18 41.56 19.84
N ALA A 7 55.06 41.46 20.45
CA ALA A 7 54.65 40.24 21.20
C ALA A 7 53.19 40.35 21.56
N LEU A 8 52.29 40.14 20.59
CA LEU A 8 50.87 39.79 20.88
C LEU A 8 50.13 39.49 19.59
N LEU A 9 50.54 38.48 18.82
CA LEU A 9 49.76 38.01 17.69
C LEU A 9 50.12 36.53 17.36
N ALA A 10 50.09 35.67 18.38
CA ALA A 10 50.36 34.26 18.18
C ALA A 10 49.51 33.36 19.11
N LEU A 11 48.23 33.74 19.38
CA LEU A 11 47.37 32.90 20.19
C LEU A 11 45.89 32.92 19.77
N SER A 12 45.61 32.96 18.49
CA SER A 12 44.21 32.89 18.03
C SER A 12 43.94 31.94 16.83
N SER A 13 44.90 31.08 16.45
CA SER A 13 44.71 30.16 15.34
C SER A 13 44.54 28.68 15.72
N ALA A 14 44.39 28.35 16.97
CA ALA A 14 44.32 26.96 17.45
C ALA A 14 42.94 26.52 17.94
N VAL A 15 41.87 27.32 17.81
CA VAL A 15 40.51 26.97 18.32
C VAL A 15 39.50 26.74 17.16
N LEU A 16 39.91 26.91 15.90
CA LEU A 16 38.94 26.82 14.77
C LEU A 16 39.07 25.51 13.95
N SER A 17 39.59 24.44 14.50
CA SER A 17 39.77 23.17 13.75
C SER A 17 39.16 21.95 14.41
N LEU A 18 38.15 22.10 15.28
CA LEU A 18 37.45 20.98 15.88
C LEU A 18 35.92 21.11 15.74
N MET A 19 35.43 21.60 14.59
CA MET A 19 34.10 21.27 14.11
C MET A 19 34.18 19.95 13.38
N ILE A 20 34.29 18.89 14.16
CA ILE A 20 34.20 17.51 13.70
C ILE A 20 32.85 17.36 13.04
N MET A 21 32.87 17.01 11.74
CA MET A 21 31.79 16.39 11.02
C MET A 21 31.21 15.24 11.86
N ALA A 22 30.19 15.51 12.63
CA ALA A 22 29.23 14.48 12.99
C ALA A 22 28.49 14.14 11.69
N ALA A 23 29.02 13.20 10.94
CA ALA A 23 28.26 12.52 9.91
C ALA A 23 27.05 11.94 10.60
N VAL A 24 25.93 12.65 10.55
CA VAL A 24 24.63 12.11 10.96
C VAL A 24 24.33 10.96 10.02
N ASN A 25 24.75 9.75 10.42
CA ASN A 25 24.19 8.53 9.90
C ASN A 25 22.71 8.51 10.28
N SER A 26 21.91 9.30 9.58
CA SER A 26 20.46 9.15 9.64
C SER A 26 20.15 7.76 9.08
N PRO A 27 19.57 6.85 9.84
CA PRO A 27 19.14 5.58 9.29
C PRO A 27 18.21 5.90 8.11
N ALA A 28 18.59 5.46 6.92
CA ALA A 28 17.68 5.52 5.79
C ALA A 28 16.45 4.69 6.18
N PHE A 29 15.32 5.34 6.40
CA PHE A 29 14.05 4.64 6.57
C PHE A 29 13.74 3.93 5.26
N VAL A 30 14.04 2.65 5.18
CA VAL A 30 13.59 1.80 4.09
C VAL A 30 12.13 1.50 4.37
N PHE A 31 11.23 2.19 3.67
CA PHE A 31 9.82 1.84 3.70
C PHE A 31 9.67 0.43 3.09
N ALA A 32 9.22 -0.51 3.92
CA ALA A 32 8.89 -1.84 3.43
C ALA A 32 7.73 -1.72 2.44
N LYS A 33 7.86 -2.41 1.28
CA LYS A 33 6.80 -2.42 0.28
C LYS A 33 5.54 -3.05 0.86
N GLN A 34 4.46 -2.31 0.86
CA GLN A 34 3.14 -2.82 1.23
C GLN A 34 2.55 -3.59 0.06
N LYS A 35 1.86 -4.68 0.37
CA LYS A 35 1.19 -5.52 -0.61
C LYS A 35 -0.29 -5.65 -0.26
N PHE A 36 -1.13 -5.59 -1.27
CA PHE A 36 -2.57 -5.79 -1.14
C PHE A 36 -3.04 -6.79 -2.17
N LYS A 37 -4.13 -7.47 -1.87
CA LYS A 37 -4.80 -8.43 -2.74
C LYS A 37 -6.31 -8.24 -2.71
N ALA A 38 -6.97 -8.69 -3.77
CA ALA A 38 -8.42 -8.85 -3.79
C ALA A 38 -8.76 -10.10 -4.60
N THR A 39 -9.60 -10.97 -4.06
CA THR A 39 -10.21 -12.08 -4.79
C THR A 39 -11.56 -11.62 -5.29
N MET A 40 -11.77 -11.64 -6.60
CA MET A 40 -12.97 -11.10 -7.24
C MET A 40 -13.90 -12.22 -7.69
N THR A 41 -15.16 -12.14 -7.27
CA THR A 41 -16.25 -13.04 -7.68
C THR A 41 -17.52 -12.24 -7.93
N GLY A 42 -18.51 -12.84 -8.58
CA GLY A 42 -19.83 -12.23 -8.76
C GLY A 42 -20.61 -12.12 -7.45
N ASP A 43 -20.38 -13.01 -6.50
CA ASP A 43 -21.06 -13.01 -5.21
C ASP A 43 -20.68 -11.80 -4.34
N GLU A 44 -19.51 -11.22 -4.56
CA GLU A 44 -19.05 -10.01 -3.85
C GLU A 44 -19.61 -8.70 -4.47
N GLU A 45 -20.25 -8.75 -5.64
CA GLU A 45 -20.95 -7.58 -6.20
C GLU A 45 -22.19 -7.20 -5.39
N VAL A 46 -22.60 -5.93 -5.49
CA VAL A 46 -23.77 -5.39 -4.78
C VAL A 46 -24.69 -4.69 -5.78
N PRO A 47 -25.85 -5.30 -6.12
CA PRO A 47 -26.27 -6.66 -5.76
C PRO A 47 -25.40 -7.74 -6.40
N SER A 48 -25.40 -8.95 -5.83
CA SER A 48 -24.61 -10.08 -6.35
C SER A 48 -24.97 -10.45 -7.77
N VAL A 49 -23.96 -10.93 -8.51
CA VAL A 49 -24.09 -11.34 -9.92
C VAL A 49 -23.78 -12.83 -10.05
N THR A 50 -24.70 -13.57 -10.67
CA THR A 50 -24.47 -14.98 -10.99
C THR A 50 -23.59 -15.07 -12.24
N THR A 51 -22.32 -15.43 -12.03
CA THR A 51 -21.33 -15.61 -13.09
C THR A 51 -20.34 -16.72 -12.70
N LYS A 52 -19.66 -17.29 -13.69
CA LYS A 52 -18.51 -18.20 -13.50
C LYS A 52 -17.17 -17.47 -13.57
N ALA A 53 -17.23 -16.17 -13.81
CA ALA A 53 -16.03 -15.34 -13.88
C ALA A 53 -15.40 -15.20 -12.50
N THR A 54 -14.09 -15.17 -12.46
CA THR A 54 -13.30 -14.92 -11.25
C THR A 54 -12.09 -14.07 -11.59
N GLY A 55 -11.54 -13.41 -10.57
CA GLY A 55 -10.32 -12.65 -10.73
C GLY A 55 -9.50 -12.56 -9.45
N MET A 56 -8.23 -12.25 -9.64
CA MET A 56 -7.32 -11.93 -8.53
C MET A 56 -6.58 -10.65 -8.87
N ALA A 57 -6.71 -9.67 -8.01
CA ALA A 57 -5.95 -8.44 -8.08
C ALA A 57 -4.82 -8.44 -7.06
N SER A 58 -3.69 -7.87 -7.43
CA SER A 58 -2.54 -7.62 -6.56
C SER A 58 -2.05 -6.20 -6.77
N PHE A 59 -1.70 -5.55 -5.66
CA PHE A 59 -1.17 -4.19 -5.62
C PHE A 59 0.09 -4.20 -4.77
N THR A 60 1.11 -3.47 -5.20
CA THR A 60 2.39 -3.38 -4.47
C THR A 60 2.90 -1.95 -4.52
N THR A 61 3.12 -1.35 -3.36
CA THR A 61 3.68 0.01 -3.26
C THR A 61 5.11 0.04 -3.78
N GLN A 62 5.51 1.16 -4.36
CA GLN A 62 6.82 1.38 -4.95
C GLN A 62 7.28 2.80 -4.66
N ASN A 63 8.59 3.05 -4.81
CA ASN A 63 9.17 4.38 -4.74
C ASN A 63 8.80 5.12 -3.44
N ASN A 64 8.98 4.48 -2.29
CA ASN A 64 8.60 5.05 -0.99
C ASN A 64 7.13 5.50 -0.95
N ASP A 65 6.24 4.60 -1.40
CA ASP A 65 4.79 4.78 -1.38
C ASP A 65 4.25 5.95 -2.25
N THR A 66 5.01 6.38 -3.27
CA THR A 66 4.56 7.38 -4.25
C THR A 66 3.91 6.78 -5.50
N SER A 67 3.91 5.46 -5.64
CA SER A 67 3.22 4.75 -6.71
C SER A 67 2.83 3.33 -6.29
N ILE A 68 1.83 2.76 -6.97
CA ILE A 68 1.38 1.39 -6.75
C ILE A 68 1.42 0.66 -8.09
N LYS A 69 2.19 -0.43 -8.15
CA LYS A 69 2.11 -1.37 -9.27
C LYS A 69 0.93 -2.31 -9.05
N TYR A 70 0.11 -2.51 -10.07
CA TYR A 70 -1.02 -3.43 -10.00
C TYR A 70 -0.99 -4.49 -11.10
N LYS A 71 -1.65 -5.62 -10.82
CA LYS A 71 -1.91 -6.70 -11.75
C LYS A 71 -3.25 -7.35 -11.39
N LEU A 72 -4.14 -7.44 -12.38
CA LEU A 72 -5.38 -8.23 -12.31
C LEU A 72 -5.23 -9.41 -13.24
N ASN A 73 -5.49 -10.61 -12.75
CA ASN A 73 -5.66 -11.83 -13.55
C ASN A 73 -7.14 -12.18 -13.51
N ILE A 74 -7.77 -12.27 -14.67
CA ILE A 74 -9.21 -12.46 -14.82
C ILE A 74 -9.44 -13.71 -15.66
N THR A 75 -10.38 -14.54 -15.24
CA THR A 75 -10.79 -15.78 -15.92
C THR A 75 -12.29 -15.76 -16.13
N GLY A 76 -12.73 -16.26 -17.29
CA GLY A 76 -14.17 -16.43 -17.59
C GLY A 76 -14.88 -15.16 -18.04
N LEU A 77 -14.17 -14.04 -18.26
CA LEU A 77 -14.73 -12.84 -18.90
C LEU A 77 -14.24 -12.75 -20.34
N PRO A 78 -15.14 -12.73 -21.33
CA PRO A 78 -14.75 -12.58 -22.73
C PRO A 78 -14.29 -11.15 -23.05
N ASP A 79 -14.97 -10.13 -22.50
CA ASP A 79 -14.80 -8.73 -22.87
C ASP A 79 -14.98 -7.80 -21.64
N ALA A 80 -13.89 -7.39 -21.03
CA ALA A 80 -13.95 -6.35 -19.99
C ALA A 80 -14.12 -4.97 -20.65
N THR A 81 -15.11 -4.23 -20.22
CA THR A 81 -15.36 -2.83 -20.65
C THR A 81 -14.79 -1.82 -19.67
N GLY A 82 -14.47 -2.23 -18.43
CA GLY A 82 -13.88 -1.40 -17.41
C GLY A 82 -13.29 -2.24 -16.27
N ALA A 83 -12.29 -1.71 -15.60
CA ALA A 83 -11.75 -2.26 -14.37
C ALA A 83 -11.35 -1.08 -13.48
N HIS A 84 -11.86 -1.04 -12.25
CA HIS A 84 -11.73 0.12 -11.38
C HIS A 84 -11.32 -0.26 -9.96
N ILE A 85 -10.77 0.73 -9.24
CA ILE A 85 -10.82 0.77 -7.79
C ILE A 85 -11.90 1.78 -7.41
N HIS A 86 -12.72 1.39 -6.45
CA HIS A 86 -13.77 2.21 -5.86
C HIS A 86 -13.50 2.49 -4.39
N SER A 87 -14.04 3.58 -3.85
CA SER A 87 -14.22 3.75 -2.42
C SER A 87 -15.41 2.91 -1.95
N GLY A 88 -15.35 2.35 -0.74
CA GLY A 88 -16.45 1.59 -0.12
C GLY A 88 -15.94 0.37 0.65
N LYS A 89 -16.65 0.07 1.72
CA LYS A 89 -16.43 -1.12 2.54
C LYS A 89 -17.05 -2.36 1.88
N LYS A 90 -16.77 -3.51 2.44
CA LYS A 90 -17.40 -4.76 2.00
C LYS A 90 -18.93 -4.64 2.07
N GLY A 91 -19.58 -4.94 0.95
CA GLY A 91 -21.05 -4.85 0.83
C GLY A 91 -21.59 -3.45 0.53
N GLU A 92 -20.74 -2.44 0.35
CA GLU A 92 -21.13 -1.07 0.01
C GLU A 92 -20.65 -0.70 -1.40
N ASN A 93 -21.49 -0.01 -2.16
CA ASN A 93 -21.07 0.61 -3.42
C ASN A 93 -20.56 2.01 -3.18
N GLY A 94 -19.55 2.42 -3.95
CA GLY A 94 -18.98 3.74 -3.88
C GLY A 94 -18.42 4.23 -5.21
N ASP A 95 -17.88 5.43 -5.19
CA ASP A 95 -17.40 6.11 -6.38
C ASP A 95 -16.11 5.51 -6.93
N VAL A 96 -15.90 5.61 -8.24
CA VAL A 96 -14.64 5.26 -8.89
C VAL A 96 -13.55 6.23 -8.44
N ILE A 97 -12.45 5.67 -7.94
CA ILE A 97 -11.28 6.44 -7.50
C ILE A 97 -10.03 6.17 -8.34
N VAL A 98 -9.97 5.04 -9.08
CA VAL A 98 -8.94 4.74 -10.08
C VAL A 98 -9.54 3.96 -11.24
N ASP A 99 -9.24 4.33 -12.47
CA ASP A 99 -9.53 3.53 -13.66
C ASP A 99 -8.32 2.68 -14.02
N LEU A 100 -8.37 1.40 -13.68
CA LEU A 100 -7.27 0.44 -13.90
C LEU A 100 -7.12 0.05 -15.36
N LEU A 101 -8.22 -0.02 -16.12
CA LEU A 101 -8.16 -0.38 -17.53
C LEU A 101 -7.53 0.74 -18.36
N LYS A 102 -7.95 1.98 -18.16
CA LYS A 102 -7.39 3.17 -18.82
C LYS A 102 -5.91 3.38 -18.49
N ASN A 103 -5.52 3.12 -17.25
CA ASN A 103 -4.14 3.26 -16.78
C ASN A 103 -3.28 2.00 -17.09
N SER A 104 -3.83 1.01 -17.81
CA SER A 104 -3.10 -0.22 -18.11
C SER A 104 -2.03 0.00 -19.19
N LYS A 105 -0.92 -0.73 -19.04
CA LYS A 105 0.17 -0.77 -20.03
C LYS A 105 -0.06 -1.77 -21.15
N ASN A 106 -1.11 -2.55 -21.04
CA ASN A 106 -1.50 -3.53 -22.04
C ASN A 106 -2.98 -3.35 -22.33
N ASN A 107 -3.38 -3.52 -23.59
CA ASN A 107 -4.79 -3.47 -23.99
C ASN A 107 -5.38 -4.89 -23.93
N PRO A 108 -6.01 -5.29 -22.82
CA PRO A 108 -6.50 -6.65 -22.66
C PRO A 108 -7.88 -6.77 -23.30
N THR A 109 -7.98 -7.41 -24.46
CA THR A 109 -9.24 -7.56 -25.19
C THR A 109 -9.72 -9.00 -25.32
N LYS A 110 -9.07 -10.00 -24.68
CA LYS A 110 -9.41 -11.42 -24.87
C LYS A 110 -9.42 -12.22 -23.58
N ALA A 111 -10.15 -13.32 -23.57
CA ALA A 111 -10.25 -14.27 -22.46
C ALA A 111 -8.89 -14.65 -21.84
N GLY A 112 -8.79 -14.70 -20.52
CA GLY A 112 -7.53 -14.96 -19.80
C GLY A 112 -6.69 -13.71 -19.59
N MET A 113 -7.31 -12.54 -19.39
CA MET A 113 -6.68 -11.23 -19.36
C MET A 113 -5.89 -10.94 -18.10
N ALA A 114 -4.67 -10.43 -18.29
CA ALA A 114 -3.95 -9.75 -17.25
C ALA A 114 -3.93 -8.24 -17.52
N ILE A 115 -4.61 -7.44 -16.70
CA ILE A 115 -4.53 -5.97 -16.68
C ILE A 115 -3.36 -5.59 -15.78
N ARG A 116 -2.47 -4.72 -16.24
CA ARG A 116 -1.26 -4.31 -15.49
C ARG A 116 -0.96 -2.85 -15.71
N GLY A 117 -0.51 -2.19 -14.66
CA GLY A 117 -0.08 -0.80 -14.75
C GLY A 117 0.51 -0.28 -13.47
N ASN A 118 0.63 1.02 -13.41
CA ASN A 118 1.03 1.76 -12.22
C ASN A 118 -0.02 2.83 -11.92
N ILE A 119 -0.31 3.02 -10.65
CA ILE A 119 -1.11 4.12 -10.13
C ILE A 119 -0.15 5.17 -9.59
N THR A 120 -0.37 6.42 -9.96
CA THR A 120 0.32 7.61 -9.45
C THR A 120 -0.74 8.62 -9.03
N ASP A 121 -0.35 9.74 -8.43
CA ASP A 121 -1.31 10.79 -8.04
C ASP A 121 -2.18 11.24 -9.21
N SER A 122 -1.63 11.30 -10.42
CA SER A 122 -2.37 11.67 -11.64
C SER A 122 -3.37 10.60 -12.10
N SER A 123 -3.30 9.38 -11.57
CA SER A 123 -4.26 8.31 -11.86
C SER A 123 -5.52 8.38 -11.01
N LEU A 124 -5.50 9.21 -9.94
CA LEU A 124 -6.61 9.34 -9.00
C LEU A 124 -7.73 10.18 -9.61
N THR A 125 -8.97 9.74 -9.40
CA THR A 125 -10.16 10.37 -9.96
C THR A 125 -11.30 10.43 -8.92
N GLY A 126 -12.43 10.99 -9.30
CA GLY A 126 -13.60 11.12 -8.42
C GLY A 126 -13.25 11.82 -7.10
N PRO A 127 -13.68 11.28 -5.96
CA PRO A 127 -13.40 11.84 -4.63
C PRO A 127 -11.90 11.88 -4.27
N MET A 128 -11.06 11.13 -4.98
CA MET A 128 -9.60 11.15 -4.78
C MET A 128 -8.84 12.04 -5.75
N LYS A 129 -9.51 12.72 -6.65
CA LYS A 129 -8.85 13.68 -7.57
C LYS A 129 -8.13 14.77 -6.77
N GLY A 130 -6.83 14.93 -7.05
CA GLY A 130 -5.97 15.90 -6.36
C GLY A 130 -5.42 15.43 -5.01
N LYS A 131 -5.73 14.21 -4.59
CA LYS A 131 -5.09 13.53 -3.45
C LYS A 131 -3.83 12.78 -3.90
N THR A 132 -3.15 12.15 -2.96
CA THR A 132 -1.90 11.43 -3.18
C THR A 132 -2.10 9.91 -3.20
N VAL A 133 -1.13 9.17 -3.75
CA VAL A 133 -1.08 7.70 -3.61
C VAL A 133 -1.02 7.27 -2.14
N GLY A 134 -0.41 8.07 -1.26
CA GLY A 134 -0.42 7.82 0.19
C GLY A 134 -1.83 7.82 0.79
N ASP A 135 -2.72 8.70 0.32
CA ASP A 135 -4.13 8.71 0.73
C ASP A 135 -4.85 7.43 0.26
N LEU A 136 -4.56 6.98 -0.96
CA LEU A 136 -5.10 5.72 -1.48
C LEU A 136 -4.60 4.51 -0.67
N ILE A 137 -3.31 4.46 -0.34
CA ILE A 137 -2.73 3.41 0.51
C ILE A 137 -3.41 3.40 1.89
N SER A 138 -3.66 4.56 2.47
CA SER A 138 -4.37 4.69 3.75
C SER A 138 -5.79 4.12 3.66
N ALA A 139 -6.53 4.42 2.59
CA ALA A 139 -7.86 3.87 2.35
C ALA A 139 -7.83 2.34 2.13
N MET A 140 -6.82 1.82 1.42
CA MET A 140 -6.61 0.38 1.26
C MET A 140 -6.34 -0.32 2.60
N ASN A 141 -5.50 0.28 3.45
CA ASN A 141 -5.19 -0.27 4.79
C ASN A 141 -6.41 -0.27 5.71
N SER A 142 -7.31 0.70 5.56
CA SER A 142 -8.57 0.78 6.34
C SER A 142 -9.65 -0.18 5.85
N GLY A 143 -9.44 -0.88 4.71
CA GLY A 143 -10.45 -1.73 4.09
C GLY A 143 -11.61 -0.93 3.46
N ASP A 144 -11.37 0.34 3.11
CA ASP A 144 -12.36 1.26 2.53
C ASP A 144 -12.28 1.30 0.99
N THR A 145 -11.72 0.27 0.36
CA THR A 145 -11.59 0.19 -1.09
C THR A 145 -11.87 -1.21 -1.62
N TYR A 146 -12.47 -1.29 -2.79
CA TYR A 146 -12.66 -2.53 -3.52
C TYR A 146 -12.27 -2.37 -4.99
N THR A 147 -11.99 -3.47 -5.68
CA THR A 147 -11.79 -3.48 -7.13
C THR A 147 -12.88 -4.31 -7.79
N ASN A 148 -13.31 -3.89 -8.99
CA ASN A 148 -14.26 -4.65 -9.79
C ASN A 148 -13.91 -4.61 -11.27
N VAL A 149 -14.57 -5.49 -12.04
CA VAL A 149 -14.45 -5.57 -13.49
C VAL A 149 -15.84 -5.56 -14.09
N HIS A 150 -16.03 -4.74 -15.11
CA HIS A 150 -17.30 -4.55 -15.82
C HIS A 150 -17.26 -5.22 -17.18
N THR A 151 -18.43 -5.63 -17.67
CA THR A 151 -18.65 -6.13 -19.02
C THR A 151 -19.87 -5.44 -19.65
N GLN A 152 -20.09 -5.65 -20.94
CA GLN A 152 -21.32 -5.15 -21.59
C GLN A 152 -22.58 -5.73 -20.94
N LYS A 153 -22.54 -7.00 -20.53
CA LYS A 153 -23.65 -7.67 -19.86
C LYS A 153 -23.89 -7.15 -18.44
N HIS A 154 -22.82 -6.78 -17.75
CA HIS A 154 -22.83 -6.28 -16.37
C HIS A 154 -22.13 -4.93 -16.29
N PRO A 155 -22.76 -3.84 -16.77
CA PRO A 155 -22.13 -2.51 -16.82
C PRO A 155 -21.92 -1.88 -15.45
N LYS A 156 -22.55 -2.40 -14.39
CA LYS A 156 -22.34 -1.97 -13.00
C LYS A 156 -21.24 -2.75 -12.27
N GLY A 157 -20.72 -3.83 -12.87
CA GLY A 157 -19.73 -4.76 -12.35
C GLY A 157 -20.19 -6.20 -12.52
N GLU A 158 -19.29 -7.09 -12.90
CA GLU A 158 -19.53 -8.52 -13.02
C GLU A 158 -18.82 -9.32 -11.94
N ILE A 159 -17.61 -8.91 -11.56
CA ILE A 159 -16.85 -9.49 -10.46
C ILE A 159 -16.22 -8.38 -9.62
N ARG A 160 -16.27 -8.55 -8.31
CA ARG A 160 -15.76 -7.60 -7.32
C ARG A 160 -14.96 -8.33 -6.23
N GLY A 161 -14.01 -7.64 -5.62
CA GLY A 161 -13.31 -8.10 -4.42
C GLY A 161 -12.83 -6.93 -3.56
N GLN A 162 -13.00 -7.06 -2.24
CA GLN A 162 -12.46 -6.10 -1.29
C GLN A 162 -10.94 -6.13 -1.35
N ILE A 163 -10.31 -4.94 -1.31
CA ILE A 163 -8.85 -4.85 -1.27
C ILE A 163 -8.40 -4.97 0.18
N GLU A 164 -7.55 -5.95 0.46
CA GLU A 164 -7.06 -6.26 1.79
C GLU A 164 -5.53 -6.26 1.80
N ALA A 165 -4.94 -5.80 2.91
CA ALA A 165 -3.51 -5.93 3.10
C ALA A 165 -3.13 -7.41 3.08
N SER A 166 -2.16 -7.77 2.24
CA SER A 166 -1.56 -9.09 2.31
C SER A 166 -0.32 -8.98 3.19
N GLU A 167 -0.22 -9.83 4.21
CA GLU A 167 0.96 -9.85 5.07
C GLU A 167 2.23 -9.95 4.22
N ALA A 168 3.19 -9.07 4.48
CA ALA A 168 4.54 -9.25 3.95
C ALA A 168 5.07 -10.55 4.56
N ALA A 169 5.44 -11.51 3.71
CA ALA A 169 6.15 -12.69 4.19
C ALA A 169 7.43 -12.22 4.91
N GLY A 170 7.40 -12.14 6.24
CA GLY A 170 8.54 -11.66 7.02
C GLY A 170 8.26 -10.96 8.34
N SER A 171 7.01 -10.72 8.78
CA SER A 171 6.79 -10.29 10.14
C SER A 171 6.76 -11.53 11.06
N ASN A 172 7.94 -11.86 11.60
CA ASN A 172 8.04 -12.78 12.74
C ASN A 172 7.36 -12.07 13.93
N ALA A 173 6.07 -12.30 14.11
CA ALA A 173 5.36 -11.91 15.32
C ALA A 173 5.95 -12.74 16.46
N THR A 174 6.89 -12.15 17.19
CA THR A 174 7.32 -12.68 18.49
C THR A 174 6.13 -12.51 19.43
N SER A 175 5.24 -13.50 19.44
CA SER A 175 4.26 -13.69 20.51
C SER A 175 5.03 -13.85 21.82
N GLY A 176 5.10 -12.78 22.60
CA GLY A 176 5.57 -12.86 23.97
C GLY A 176 4.70 -13.84 24.74
N MET A 177 5.22 -15.03 24.98
CA MET A 177 4.68 -15.95 25.98
C MET A 177 4.87 -15.29 27.35
N ASN A 178 3.82 -14.69 27.85
CA ASN A 178 3.74 -14.33 29.27
C ASN A 178 3.42 -15.61 30.04
N MET A 179 4.47 -16.31 30.48
CA MET A 179 4.36 -17.34 31.52
C MET A 179 4.29 -16.62 32.86
N SER A 180 3.09 -16.40 33.37
CA SER A 180 2.85 -16.18 34.79
C SER A 180 2.16 -17.43 35.33
N GLY A 181 2.99 -18.39 35.74
CA GLY A 181 2.57 -19.52 36.53
C GLY A 181 3.19 -19.42 37.90
N ASN A 182 2.40 -19.12 38.87
CA ASN A 182 2.70 -19.52 40.23
C ASN A 182 1.38 -19.78 40.98
N GLY A 183 1.01 -21.04 41.01
CA GLY A 183 -0.09 -21.54 41.81
C GLY A 183 0.46 -22.56 42.79
N THR A 184 0.87 -22.11 43.95
CA THR A 184 1.15 -22.97 45.12
C THR A 184 -0.19 -23.35 45.76
N SER A 185 -0.62 -24.57 45.57
CA SER A 185 -1.69 -25.17 46.35
C SER A 185 -1.10 -25.91 47.53
N ASN A 186 -1.39 -25.42 48.72
CA ASN A 186 -1.07 -26.07 49.97
C ASN A 186 -2.22 -27.02 50.36
N MET A 187 -1.95 -28.28 50.49
CA MET A 187 -2.82 -29.31 51.10
C MET A 187 -2.65 -29.26 52.62
N THR A 188 -3.77 -29.23 53.32
CA THR A 188 -3.99 -29.82 54.66
C THR A 188 -5.52 -29.93 54.77
N GLY A 189 -6.15 -31.06 54.97
CA GLY A 189 -5.98 -32.04 56.01
C GLY A 189 -7.32 -32.13 56.74
N MET A 190 -7.93 -33.22 56.71
CA MET A 190 -8.97 -33.87 57.51
C MET A 190 -10.20 -34.27 56.70
#